data_d9c813aba577ba50138f5dd199b3ffb7
#
_entry.id   d9c813aba577ba50138f5dd199b3ffb7
#
_cell.length_a   1.000
_cell.length_b   1.000
_cell.length_c   1.000
_cell.angle_alpha   90.00
_cell.angle_beta   90.00
_cell.angle_gamma   90.00
#
_symmetry.space_group_name_H-M   'P 1'
#
loop_
_entity.id
_entity.type
_entity.pdbx_description
1 polymer ?
#
loop_
_entity_poly.entity_id
_entity_poly.type
_entity_poly.pdbx_seq_one_letter_code
_entity_poly.pdbx_strand_id
1 'polypeptide(L)'
;METMLESEAMAILVGAGVSYGRREAALRAAGGALAILEEPEAYAAQLQARGVALVRRAWTDRARMLDELERKGMALVPRGDEYYPPLLRHIAHPPHLLYVYGQTDLTDQFPVAVVGTRRASAYGLNHTRQMAAELANVGVCVVSGLALGIDA
;
A
#
# COMPACT_ATOMS: atom_id res chain seq x y z
N MET A 1 18.30 -8.65 19.89
CA MET A 1 18.20 -7.93 18.58
C MET A 1 16.96 -8.47 17.92
N GLU A 2 15.93 -7.68 17.86
CA GLU A 2 14.63 -8.08 17.28
C GLU A 2 14.82 -8.27 15.79
N THR A 3 14.39 -9.43 15.27
CA THR A 3 14.55 -9.75 13.84
C THR A 3 13.52 -8.94 13.07
N MET A 4 13.97 -8.08 12.15
CA MET A 4 13.09 -7.29 11.28
C MET A 4 12.18 -8.22 10.47
N LEU A 5 10.88 -7.90 10.45
CA LEU A 5 9.90 -8.64 9.64
C LEU A 5 10.01 -8.25 8.16
N GLU A 6 9.69 -9.19 7.26
CA GLU A 6 9.68 -8.92 5.80
C GLU A 6 8.68 -7.82 5.42
N SER A 7 7.57 -7.68 6.15
CA SER A 7 6.61 -6.58 5.97
C SER A 7 7.20 -5.21 6.29
N GLU A 8 8.03 -5.12 7.35
CA GLU A 8 8.75 -3.89 7.72
C GLU A 8 9.83 -3.57 6.69
N ALA A 9 10.58 -4.59 6.25
CA ALA A 9 11.56 -4.45 5.19
C ALA A 9 10.90 -3.96 3.89
N MET A 10 9.73 -4.49 3.53
CA MET A 10 8.96 -4.04 2.39
C MET A 10 8.51 -2.59 2.55
N ALA A 11 8.08 -2.17 3.75
CA ALA A 11 7.69 -0.79 4.01
C ALA A 11 8.87 0.19 3.80
N ILE A 12 10.06 -0.16 4.28
CA ILE A 12 11.29 0.62 4.08
C ILE A 12 11.63 0.72 2.59
N LEU A 13 11.59 -0.40 1.87
CA LEU A 13 11.91 -0.46 0.44
C LEU A 13 10.91 0.33 -0.41
N VAL A 14 9.62 0.30 -0.06
CA VAL A 14 8.58 1.11 -0.71
C VAL A 14 8.80 2.59 -0.41
N GLY A 15 9.06 2.93 0.84
CA GLY A 15 9.35 4.29 1.32
C GLY A 15 10.63 4.90 0.73
N ALA A 16 11.56 4.08 0.25
CA ALA A 16 12.80 4.56 -0.40
C ALA A 16 12.55 5.36 -1.68
N GLY A 17 11.36 5.28 -2.30
CA GLY A 17 11.02 6.04 -3.50
C GLY A 17 11.64 5.49 -4.79
N VAL A 18 12.10 4.25 -4.79
CA VAL A 18 12.52 3.54 -6.01
C VAL A 18 11.28 3.30 -6.89
N SER A 19 11.41 3.54 -8.22
CA SER A 19 10.28 3.32 -9.14
C SER A 19 9.78 1.88 -9.09
N TYR A 20 8.48 1.69 -9.35
CA TYR A 20 7.82 0.37 -9.29
C TYR A 20 8.57 -0.70 -10.07
N GLY A 21 8.88 -0.45 -11.35
CA GLY A 21 9.54 -1.46 -12.20
C GLY A 21 10.92 -1.89 -11.70
N ARG A 22 11.72 -0.95 -11.20
CA ARG A 22 13.04 -1.27 -10.63
C ARG A 22 12.93 -2.04 -9.33
N ARG A 23 12.00 -1.66 -8.47
CA ARG A 23 11.73 -2.36 -7.22
C ARG A 23 11.21 -3.77 -7.48
N GLU A 24 10.29 -3.94 -8.42
CA GLU A 24 9.78 -5.24 -8.85
C GLU A 24 10.91 -6.14 -9.39
N ALA A 25 11.80 -5.60 -10.23
CA ALA A 25 12.94 -6.34 -10.77
C ALA A 25 13.93 -6.76 -9.66
N ALA A 26 14.21 -5.87 -8.71
CA ALA A 26 15.08 -6.17 -7.57
C ALA A 26 14.45 -7.23 -6.65
N LEU A 27 13.16 -7.13 -6.34
CA LEU A 27 12.43 -8.10 -5.53
C LEU A 27 12.41 -9.50 -6.16
N ARG A 28 12.24 -9.59 -7.47
CA ARG A 28 12.33 -10.87 -8.20
C ARG A 28 13.73 -11.49 -8.13
N ALA A 29 14.77 -10.67 -8.19
CA ALA A 29 16.15 -11.15 -8.11
C ALA A 29 16.54 -11.56 -6.68
N ALA A 30 16.05 -10.84 -5.68
CA ALA A 30 16.42 -11.04 -4.27
C ALA A 30 15.56 -12.09 -3.55
N GLY A 31 14.32 -12.32 -4.03
CA GLY A 31 13.34 -13.14 -3.34
C GLY A 31 12.66 -12.47 -2.15
N GLY A 32 13.09 -11.27 -1.72
CA GLY A 32 12.50 -10.54 -0.61
C GLY A 32 13.08 -9.14 -0.45
N ALA A 33 12.43 -8.31 0.38
CA ALA A 33 12.85 -6.94 0.61
C ALA A 33 14.07 -6.83 1.53
N LEU A 34 14.16 -7.72 2.53
CA LEU A 34 15.24 -7.69 3.51
C LEU A 34 16.62 -7.83 2.86
N ALA A 35 16.78 -8.78 1.93
CA ALA A 35 18.03 -8.99 1.20
C ALA A 35 18.47 -7.72 0.41
N ILE A 36 17.51 -6.98 -0.16
CA ILE A 36 17.80 -5.73 -0.87
C ILE A 36 18.27 -4.63 0.10
N LEU A 37 17.70 -4.59 1.31
CA LEU A 37 18.06 -3.59 2.30
C LEU A 37 19.45 -3.86 2.92
N GLU A 38 19.79 -5.11 3.11
CA GLU A 38 21.09 -5.53 3.67
C GLU A 38 22.23 -5.28 2.67
N GLU A 39 22.05 -5.68 1.42
CA GLU A 39 23.08 -5.57 0.38
C GLU A 39 22.56 -4.93 -0.92
N PRO A 40 22.15 -3.65 -0.92
CA PRO A 40 21.56 -3.01 -2.08
C PRO A 40 22.48 -2.96 -3.31
N GLU A 41 23.81 -3.03 -3.13
CA GLU A 41 24.80 -3.10 -4.19
C GLU A 41 24.73 -4.40 -5.00
N ALA A 42 24.37 -5.51 -4.37
CA ALA A 42 24.17 -6.78 -5.06
C ALA A 42 23.06 -6.70 -6.13
N TYR A 43 22.15 -5.75 -5.97
CA TYR A 43 21.01 -5.50 -6.88
C TYR A 43 21.17 -4.21 -7.70
N ALA A 44 22.41 -3.72 -7.85
CA ALA A 44 22.68 -2.48 -8.58
C ALA A 44 22.26 -2.53 -10.06
N ALA A 45 22.25 -3.70 -10.67
CA ALA A 45 21.78 -3.88 -12.05
C ALA A 45 20.28 -3.51 -12.19
N GLN A 46 19.45 -3.84 -11.20
CA GLN A 46 18.01 -3.57 -11.17
C GLN A 46 17.72 -2.15 -10.64
N LEU A 47 18.36 -1.79 -9.53
CA LEU A 47 18.12 -0.52 -8.81
C LEU A 47 18.75 0.68 -9.53
N GLN A 48 19.89 0.49 -10.21
CA GLN A 48 20.82 1.53 -10.66
C GLN A 48 21.43 2.33 -9.48
N ALA A 49 22.47 3.11 -9.73
CA ALA A 49 23.19 3.85 -8.67
C ALA A 49 22.29 4.75 -7.82
N ARG A 50 21.33 5.44 -8.46
CA ARG A 50 20.36 6.28 -7.74
C ARG A 50 19.45 5.46 -6.83
N GLY A 51 18.99 4.28 -7.29
CA GLY A 51 18.12 3.41 -6.49
C GLY A 51 18.86 2.83 -5.29
N VAL A 52 20.11 2.41 -5.45
CA VAL A 52 20.99 1.96 -4.35
C VAL A 52 21.13 3.05 -3.29
N ALA A 53 21.41 4.29 -3.69
CA ALA A 53 21.54 5.42 -2.77
C ALA A 53 20.23 5.70 -2.00
N LEU A 54 19.07 5.61 -2.68
CA LEU A 54 17.76 5.76 -2.05
C LEU A 54 17.48 4.67 -1.02
N VAL A 55 17.80 3.42 -1.32
CA VAL A 55 17.63 2.29 -0.40
C VAL A 55 18.52 2.46 0.84
N ARG A 56 19.78 2.82 0.66
CA ARG A 56 20.69 3.10 1.80
C ARG A 56 20.19 4.22 2.71
N ARG A 57 19.68 5.31 2.12
CA ARG A 57 19.08 6.39 2.89
C ARG A 57 17.86 5.91 3.67
N ALA A 58 16.95 5.17 3.03
CA ALA A 58 15.76 4.64 3.69
C ALA A 58 16.13 3.68 4.83
N TRP A 59 17.19 2.87 4.66
CA TRP A 59 17.72 2.04 5.72
C TRP A 59 18.22 2.84 6.92
N THR A 60 18.88 3.96 6.67
CA THR A 60 19.36 4.86 7.75
C THR A 60 18.17 5.46 8.52
N ASP A 61 17.12 5.85 7.81
CA ASP A 61 15.94 6.51 8.38
C ASP A 61 14.87 5.52 8.91
N ARG A 62 15.11 4.19 8.83
CA ARG A 62 14.10 3.14 9.08
C ARG A 62 13.44 3.20 10.45
N ALA A 63 14.24 3.45 11.51
CA ALA A 63 13.71 3.45 12.86
C ALA A 63 12.62 4.52 13.04
N ARG A 64 12.88 5.72 12.54
CA ARG A 64 11.89 6.81 12.58
C ARG A 64 10.64 6.49 11.79
N MET A 65 10.79 5.86 10.63
CA MET A 65 9.65 5.49 9.77
C MET A 65 8.78 4.43 10.43
N LEU A 66 9.39 3.37 11.00
CA LEU A 66 8.67 2.29 11.67
C LEU A 66 7.96 2.80 12.92
N ASP A 67 8.61 3.62 13.74
CA ASP A 67 8.01 4.28 14.91
C ASP A 67 6.81 5.17 14.53
N GLU A 68 6.87 5.86 13.40
CA GLU A 68 5.75 6.65 12.90
C GLU A 68 4.56 5.78 12.47
N LEU A 69 4.81 4.65 11.81
CA LEU A 69 3.76 3.70 11.40
C LEU A 69 3.09 3.07 12.62
N GLU A 70 3.87 2.66 13.62
CA GLU A 70 3.37 2.12 14.88
C GLU A 70 2.51 3.13 15.63
N ARG A 71 3.00 4.37 15.80
CA ARG A 71 2.23 5.44 16.45
C ARG A 71 0.91 5.78 15.74
N LYS A 72 0.85 5.59 14.43
CA LYS A 72 -0.38 5.77 13.64
C LYS A 72 -1.30 4.55 13.67
N GLY A 73 -0.88 3.45 14.28
CA GLY A 73 -1.63 2.19 14.31
C GLY A 73 -1.86 1.62 12.91
N MET A 74 -0.88 1.77 12.00
CA MET A 74 -0.98 1.27 10.63
C MET A 74 -0.51 -0.18 10.55
N ALA A 75 -1.35 -1.06 10.02
CA ALA A 75 -0.96 -2.41 9.65
C ALA A 75 -0.25 -2.40 8.28
N LEU A 76 0.74 -3.29 8.15
CA LEU A 76 1.50 -3.50 6.93
C LEU A 76 1.01 -4.79 6.27
N VAL A 77 0.43 -4.67 5.07
CA VAL A 77 -0.14 -5.81 4.32
C VAL A 77 0.62 -5.96 2.99
N PRO A 78 1.66 -6.81 2.94
CA PRO A 78 2.39 -7.11 1.71
C PRO A 78 1.51 -7.80 0.66
N ARG A 79 1.87 -7.69 -0.62
CA ARG A 79 1.13 -8.30 -1.74
C ARG A 79 0.93 -9.82 -1.62
N GLY A 80 1.83 -10.51 -0.91
CA GLY A 80 1.73 -11.96 -0.64
C GLY A 80 0.87 -12.35 0.56
N ASP A 81 0.42 -11.37 1.34
CA ASP A 81 -0.34 -11.58 2.57
C ASP A 81 -1.78 -12.04 2.27
N GLU A 82 -2.37 -12.86 3.14
CA GLU A 82 -3.75 -13.34 3.01
C GLU A 82 -4.78 -12.20 3.05
N TYR A 83 -4.52 -11.15 3.84
CA TYR A 83 -5.37 -9.96 3.93
C TYR A 83 -5.20 -8.97 2.78
N TYR A 84 -4.29 -9.24 1.81
CA TYR A 84 -4.16 -8.38 0.65
C TYR A 84 -5.35 -8.57 -0.29
N PRO A 85 -6.09 -7.50 -0.67
CA PRO A 85 -7.33 -7.61 -1.46
C PRO A 85 -7.11 -8.41 -2.76
N PRO A 86 -7.86 -9.51 -3.00
CA PRO A 86 -7.62 -10.39 -4.14
C PRO A 86 -7.71 -9.67 -5.49
N LEU A 87 -8.70 -8.80 -5.65
CA LEU A 87 -8.89 -8.04 -6.91
C LEU A 87 -7.74 -7.08 -7.20
N LEU A 88 -7.10 -6.53 -6.16
CA LEU A 88 -5.98 -5.63 -6.33
C LEU A 88 -4.71 -6.33 -6.85
N ARG A 89 -4.61 -7.66 -6.66
CA ARG A 89 -3.49 -8.45 -7.21
C ARG A 89 -3.51 -8.54 -8.74
N HIS A 90 -4.67 -8.33 -9.36
CA HIS A 90 -4.88 -8.51 -10.81
C HIS A 90 -4.70 -7.23 -11.62
N ILE A 91 -4.48 -6.07 -11.01
CA ILE A 91 -4.18 -4.84 -11.75
C ILE A 91 -2.76 -4.89 -12.33
N ALA A 92 -2.50 -4.08 -13.35
CA ALA A 92 -1.20 -4.08 -14.06
C ALA A 92 0.02 -3.84 -13.15
N HIS A 93 -0.14 -3.01 -12.11
CA HIS A 93 0.91 -2.67 -11.16
C HIS A 93 0.38 -2.74 -9.73
N PRO A 94 0.15 -3.96 -9.19
CA PRO A 94 -0.36 -4.11 -7.83
C PRO A 94 0.68 -3.58 -6.82
N PRO A 95 0.27 -2.72 -5.87
CA PRO A 95 1.17 -2.24 -4.82
C PRO A 95 1.90 -3.38 -4.13
N HIS A 96 3.21 -3.22 -3.87
CA HIS A 96 3.97 -4.25 -3.17
C HIS A 96 3.56 -4.37 -1.69
N LEU A 97 3.02 -3.28 -1.13
CA LEU A 97 2.61 -3.16 0.26
C LEU A 97 1.43 -2.19 0.34
N LEU A 98 0.47 -2.50 1.19
CA LEU A 98 -0.58 -1.59 1.62
C LEU A 98 -0.31 -1.17 3.06
N TYR A 99 -0.48 0.13 3.33
CA TYR A 99 -0.57 0.69 4.67
C TYR A 99 -2.05 0.77 5.02
N VAL A 100 -2.49 -0.02 5.98
CA VAL A 100 -3.90 -0.15 6.32
C VAL A 100 -4.16 0.46 7.70
N TYR A 101 -5.14 1.33 7.77
CA TYR A 101 -5.64 1.88 9.02
C TYR A 101 -7.05 1.36 9.26
N GLY A 102 -7.29 0.73 10.42
CA GLY A 102 -8.56 0.13 10.77
C GLY A 102 -8.63 -1.36 10.45
N GLN A 103 -9.77 -1.83 9.96
CA GLN A 103 -10.01 -3.25 9.72
C GLN A 103 -9.28 -3.74 8.46
N THR A 104 -8.56 -4.85 8.56
CA THR A 104 -7.79 -5.45 7.47
C THR A 104 -8.54 -6.58 6.74
N ASP A 105 -9.46 -7.24 7.41
CA ASP A 105 -10.21 -8.36 6.84
C ASP A 105 -11.44 -7.86 6.05
N LEU A 106 -11.23 -7.73 4.75
CA LEU A 106 -12.25 -7.35 3.77
C LEU A 106 -12.46 -8.44 2.69
N THR A 107 -11.93 -9.63 2.92
CA THR A 107 -11.83 -10.68 1.89
C THR A 107 -13.18 -11.27 1.47
N ASP A 108 -14.14 -11.33 2.37
CA ASP A 108 -15.47 -11.95 2.15
C ASP A 108 -16.55 -10.95 1.71
N GLN A 109 -16.19 -9.68 1.50
CA GLN A 109 -17.17 -8.64 1.16
C GLN A 109 -17.30 -8.48 -0.35
N PHE A 110 -18.52 -8.23 -0.82
CA PHE A 110 -18.79 -7.86 -2.21
C PHE A 110 -18.46 -6.37 -2.43
N PRO A 111 -17.34 -6.03 -3.12
CA PRO A 111 -16.91 -4.65 -3.26
C PRO A 111 -17.62 -3.95 -4.41
N VAL A 112 -18.13 -2.72 -4.17
CA VAL A 112 -18.68 -1.82 -5.18
C VAL A 112 -17.94 -0.49 -5.12
N ALA A 113 -17.38 -0.06 -6.24
CA ALA A 113 -16.70 1.23 -6.35
C ALA A 113 -17.71 2.37 -6.46
N VAL A 114 -17.59 3.37 -5.57
CA VAL A 114 -18.32 4.64 -5.64
C VAL A 114 -17.32 5.74 -5.90
N VAL A 115 -17.35 6.32 -7.09
CA VAL A 115 -16.41 7.33 -7.54
C VAL A 115 -17.13 8.48 -8.27
N GLY A 116 -16.56 9.68 -8.22
CA GLY A 116 -17.18 10.79 -8.92
C GLY A 116 -16.37 12.08 -8.95
N THR A 117 -17.05 13.18 -9.22
CA THR A 117 -16.42 14.49 -9.36
C THR A 117 -15.89 15.03 -8.03
N ARG A 118 -14.72 15.65 -8.07
CA ARG A 118 -14.13 16.40 -6.93
C ARG A 118 -14.90 17.67 -6.59
N ARG A 119 -15.73 18.17 -7.51
CA ARG A 119 -16.56 19.39 -7.35
C ARG A 119 -18.03 19.01 -7.42
N ALA A 120 -18.46 18.21 -6.45
CA ALA A 120 -19.84 17.75 -6.38
C ALA A 120 -20.80 18.84 -5.88
N SER A 121 -22.03 18.86 -6.45
CA SER A 121 -23.10 19.66 -5.90
C SER A 121 -23.61 19.08 -4.57
N ALA A 122 -24.30 19.91 -3.77
CA ALA A 122 -24.95 19.44 -2.54
C ALA A 122 -25.92 18.28 -2.80
N TYR A 123 -26.66 18.32 -3.91
CA TYR A 123 -27.51 17.22 -4.35
C TYR A 123 -26.71 15.94 -4.59
N GLY A 124 -25.61 16.03 -5.36
CA GLY A 124 -24.75 14.88 -5.64
C GLY A 124 -24.19 14.24 -4.37
N LEU A 125 -23.68 15.05 -3.44
CA LEU A 125 -23.17 14.57 -2.15
C LEU A 125 -24.25 13.85 -1.32
N ASN A 126 -25.43 14.44 -1.20
CA ASN A 126 -26.52 13.83 -0.42
C ASN A 126 -26.99 12.51 -1.05
N HIS A 127 -27.12 12.48 -2.37
CA HIS A 127 -27.55 11.27 -3.08
C HIS A 127 -26.51 10.14 -2.98
N THR A 128 -25.22 10.47 -3.10
CA THR A 128 -24.14 9.51 -2.93
C THR A 128 -24.09 8.94 -1.51
N ARG A 129 -24.23 9.78 -0.48
CA ARG A 129 -24.28 9.31 0.92
C ARG A 129 -25.44 8.35 1.16
N GLN A 130 -26.63 8.69 0.65
CA GLN A 130 -27.81 7.81 0.78
C GLN A 130 -27.57 6.48 0.08
N MET A 131 -27.12 6.50 -1.18
CA MET A 131 -26.82 5.29 -1.96
C MET A 131 -25.74 4.42 -1.28
N ALA A 132 -24.65 5.03 -0.79
CA ALA A 132 -23.60 4.30 -0.10
C ALA A 132 -24.11 3.66 1.19
N ALA A 133 -24.95 4.37 1.96
CA ALA A 133 -25.56 3.82 3.16
C ALA A 133 -26.53 2.65 2.85
N GLU A 134 -27.33 2.76 1.79
CA GLU A 134 -28.23 1.69 1.36
C GLU A 134 -27.44 0.44 0.92
N LEU A 135 -26.34 0.61 0.17
CA LEU A 135 -25.44 -0.48 -0.22
C LEU A 135 -24.82 -1.15 1.00
N ALA A 136 -24.29 -0.37 1.94
CA ALA A 136 -23.69 -0.88 3.16
C ALA A 136 -24.70 -1.66 4.02
N ASN A 137 -25.96 -1.19 4.12
CA ASN A 137 -27.02 -1.86 4.89
C ASN A 137 -27.41 -3.24 4.34
N VAL A 138 -27.13 -3.51 3.07
CA VAL A 138 -27.35 -4.84 2.46
C VAL A 138 -26.07 -5.67 2.37
N GLY A 139 -25.01 -5.27 3.09
CA GLY A 139 -23.75 -6.04 3.20
C GLY A 139 -22.76 -5.81 2.05
N VAL A 140 -22.95 -4.76 1.24
CA VAL A 140 -22.01 -4.38 0.18
C VAL A 140 -20.87 -3.56 0.78
N CYS A 141 -19.62 -3.90 0.42
CA CYS A 141 -18.44 -3.10 0.77
C CYS A 141 -18.31 -1.93 -0.22
N VAL A 142 -18.54 -0.71 0.26
CA VAL A 142 -18.34 0.50 -0.55
C VAL A 142 -16.86 0.85 -0.59
N VAL A 143 -16.27 0.86 -1.79
CA VAL A 143 -14.87 1.20 -2.04
C VAL A 143 -14.77 2.55 -2.71
N SER A 144 -14.00 3.46 -2.15
CA SER A 144 -13.82 4.81 -2.70
C SER A 144 -12.38 5.28 -2.57
N GLY A 145 -11.99 6.28 -3.38
CA GLY A 145 -10.65 6.84 -3.39
C GLY A 145 -10.37 7.88 -2.31
N LEU A 146 -11.34 8.19 -1.43
CA LEU A 146 -11.25 9.21 -0.38
C LEU A 146 -10.77 10.58 -0.90
N ALA A 147 -11.00 10.87 -2.18
CA ALA A 147 -10.74 12.17 -2.77
C ALA A 147 -11.85 13.16 -2.38
N LEU A 148 -11.54 14.47 -2.45
CA LEU A 148 -12.57 15.49 -2.25
C LEU A 148 -13.76 15.28 -3.19
N GLY A 149 -14.98 15.51 -2.70
CA GLY A 149 -16.22 15.41 -3.47
C GLY A 149 -16.96 14.10 -3.23
N ILE A 150 -17.34 13.41 -4.31
CA ILE A 150 -18.14 12.19 -4.24
C ILE A 150 -17.44 11.06 -3.48
N ASP A 151 -16.14 10.99 -3.56
CA ASP A 151 -15.32 9.90 -2.99
C ASP A 151 -15.11 10.04 -1.46
N ALA A 152 -15.39 11.20 -0.84
CA ALA A 152 -15.13 11.52 0.56
C ALA A 152 -16.26 11.15 1.51
#